data_985767ae9e1d71b3976faea799dfb837
#
_entry.id   985767ae9e1d71b3976faea799dfb837
#
_cell.length_a   1.000
_cell.length_b   1.000
_cell.length_c   1.000
_cell.angle_alpha   90.00
_cell.angle_beta   90.00
_cell.angle_gamma   90.00
#
_symmetry.space_group_name_H-M   'P 1'
#
loop_
_entity.id
_entity.type
_entity.pdbx_description
1 polymer ?
#
loop_
_entity_poly.entity_id
_entity_poly.type
_entity_poly.pdbx_seq_one_letter_code
_entity_poly.pdbx_strand_id
1 'polypeptide(L)'
;MKKLKKLAAAIITGIALMTACNDAPPIIKDASILPIPVSLKQDTTCFVLPKSTTIGITDPQLKPAAEYLASILSPATGYCFKVCEGQGNINLGIGTIEGAEDAYTLVSNPESVNITGNTYRGVIAGIQSLRQLFPAEIEADKKVSGMSWGIPSVEIQDAPRFGWRGLMLDVSRHFYSKEEVMEFLDLMALYKLNKFHWHLTDDQGWRLEIKKYPLLTEKGAWRKFNNHDRDCMKYAAEQDNPDYEIPTDKMQIVEGDTLYGGIYTQEDVKEVIAYAQVRGIDIIPELDMPGHMLAAVSNYDGVSCFEETGWGSTFSSPVCPGKDSALDFCKNVYTELIELFPYEYVHIGGDEVEKTNRKKCPDCQARMKEHGLKTEEELQAWFIH
;
A
#
# COMPACT_ATOMS: atom_id res chain seq x y z
N MET A 1 -3.54 -75.25 9.97
CA MET A 1 -3.06 -74.03 10.70
C MET A 1 -2.18 -73.05 9.90
N LYS A 2 -1.34 -73.49 8.97
CA LYS A 2 -0.46 -72.51 8.15
C LYS A 2 -1.22 -71.69 7.08
N LYS A 3 -2.40 -72.19 6.58
CA LYS A 3 -3.19 -71.40 5.58
C LYS A 3 -4.05 -70.31 6.20
N LEU A 4 -4.52 -70.47 7.47
CA LEU A 4 -5.27 -69.39 8.15
C LEU A 4 -4.37 -68.19 8.56
N LYS A 5 -3.10 -68.45 8.89
CA LYS A 5 -2.17 -67.35 9.26
C LYS A 5 -1.78 -66.46 8.05
N LYS A 6 -1.78 -67.03 6.81
CA LYS A 6 -1.54 -66.25 5.60
C LYS A 6 -2.76 -65.39 5.19
N LEU A 7 -3.98 -65.81 5.50
CA LEU A 7 -5.18 -65.05 5.21
C LEU A 7 -5.34 -63.87 6.18
N ALA A 8 -5.01 -64.05 7.46
CA ALA A 8 -5.04 -62.99 8.46
C ALA A 8 -3.98 -61.91 8.20
N ALA A 9 -2.77 -62.26 7.68
CA ALA A 9 -1.73 -61.29 7.32
C ALA A 9 -2.10 -60.51 6.08
N ALA A 10 -2.81 -61.10 5.11
CA ALA A 10 -3.25 -60.38 3.90
C ALA A 10 -4.40 -59.39 4.19
N ILE A 11 -5.25 -59.65 5.16
CA ILE A 11 -6.35 -58.76 5.58
C ILE A 11 -5.80 -57.57 6.40
N ILE A 12 -4.78 -57.79 7.24
CA ILE A 12 -4.15 -56.72 8.01
C ILE A 12 -3.32 -55.80 7.11
N THR A 13 -2.69 -56.30 6.05
CA THR A 13 -1.93 -55.50 5.08
C THR A 13 -2.85 -54.71 4.14
N GLY A 14 -4.08 -55.21 3.89
CA GLY A 14 -5.09 -54.51 3.09
C GLY A 14 -5.79 -53.35 3.83
N ILE A 15 -5.84 -53.40 5.16
CA ILE A 15 -6.47 -52.34 5.97
C ILE A 15 -5.47 -51.21 6.28
N ALA A 16 -4.16 -51.46 6.21
CA ALA A 16 -3.13 -50.45 6.45
C ALA A 16 -2.88 -49.54 5.24
N LEU A 17 -3.53 -49.72 4.10
CA LEU A 17 -3.36 -48.92 2.87
C LEU A 17 -4.57 -48.02 2.56
N MET A 18 -5.53 -47.88 3.47
CA MET A 18 -6.67 -46.98 3.35
C MET A 18 -6.68 -45.86 4.39
N THR A 19 -5.55 -45.46 4.94
CA THR A 19 -5.42 -44.11 5.49
C THR A 19 -5.10 -43.17 4.37
N ALA A 20 -6.04 -43.01 3.44
CA ALA A 20 -6.13 -41.79 2.68
C ALA A 20 -6.21 -40.65 3.71
N CYS A 21 -5.33 -39.69 3.62
CA CYS A 21 -5.44 -38.43 4.34
C CYS A 21 -6.81 -37.82 3.99
N ASN A 22 -7.85 -38.17 4.73
CA ASN A 22 -9.10 -37.45 4.67
C ASN A 22 -8.86 -36.16 5.41
N ASP A 23 -8.64 -35.08 4.63
CA ASP A 23 -8.73 -33.74 5.19
C ASP A 23 -10.09 -33.63 5.90
N ALA A 24 -10.15 -32.89 7.00
CA ALA A 24 -11.41 -32.62 7.67
C ALA A 24 -12.38 -31.95 6.69
N PRO A 25 -13.69 -32.18 6.81
CA PRO A 25 -14.65 -31.47 5.97
C PRO A 25 -14.45 -29.95 6.10
N PRO A 26 -14.71 -29.19 5.03
CA PRO A 26 -14.50 -27.72 5.04
C PRO A 26 -15.41 -27.09 6.11
N ILE A 27 -14.84 -26.14 6.86
CA ILE A 27 -15.61 -25.29 7.76
C ILE A 27 -16.22 -24.19 6.90
N ILE A 28 -17.54 -24.22 6.72
CA ILE A 28 -18.29 -23.20 5.98
C ILE A 28 -18.87 -22.22 6.99
N LYS A 29 -18.50 -20.94 6.85
CA LYS A 29 -19.02 -19.84 7.65
C LYS A 29 -20.15 -19.13 6.91
N ASP A 30 -20.97 -18.41 7.65
CA ASP A 30 -21.86 -17.43 7.05
C ASP A 30 -21.03 -16.34 6.37
N ALA A 31 -21.46 -15.94 5.17
CA ALA A 31 -20.76 -14.93 4.40
C ALA A 31 -20.74 -13.59 5.14
N SER A 32 -19.54 -13.12 5.47
CA SER A 32 -19.31 -11.84 6.13
C SER A 32 -18.21 -11.10 5.37
N ILE A 33 -18.57 -9.99 4.72
CA ILE A 33 -17.69 -9.24 3.82
C ILE A 33 -17.67 -7.77 4.25
N LEU A 34 -16.50 -7.19 4.31
CA LEU A 34 -16.28 -5.77 4.57
C LEU A 34 -15.52 -5.11 3.41
N PRO A 35 -15.99 -3.95 2.94
CA PRO A 35 -17.28 -3.33 3.21
C PRO A 35 -18.47 -4.23 2.83
N ILE A 36 -19.60 -4.02 3.49
CA ILE A 36 -20.83 -4.80 3.23
C ILE A 36 -21.25 -4.57 1.77
N PRO A 37 -21.40 -5.62 0.95
CA PRO A 37 -21.78 -5.49 -0.45
C PRO A 37 -23.23 -5.00 -0.62
N VAL A 38 -23.53 -4.40 -1.75
CA VAL A 38 -24.87 -3.90 -2.09
C VAL A 38 -25.91 -5.04 -2.06
N SER A 39 -25.55 -6.22 -2.53
CA SER A 39 -26.39 -7.41 -2.47
C SER A 39 -25.55 -8.65 -2.19
N LEU A 40 -26.01 -9.47 -1.25
CA LEU A 40 -25.43 -10.75 -0.94
C LEU A 40 -26.56 -11.75 -0.67
N LYS A 41 -26.57 -12.85 -1.40
CA LYS A 41 -27.45 -14.00 -1.15
C LYS A 41 -26.56 -15.20 -0.94
N GLN A 42 -26.85 -16.01 0.07
CA GLN A 42 -26.14 -17.24 0.39
C GLN A 42 -27.08 -18.44 0.26
N ASP A 43 -26.56 -19.52 -0.32
CA ASP A 43 -27.22 -20.81 -0.41
C ASP A 43 -26.65 -21.78 0.65
N THR A 44 -27.28 -22.93 0.79
CA THR A 44 -26.86 -24.02 1.72
C THR A 44 -25.74 -24.89 1.17
N THR A 45 -25.39 -24.74 -0.09
CA THR A 45 -24.29 -25.46 -0.75
C THR A 45 -22.96 -24.72 -0.57
N CYS A 46 -21.85 -25.34 -0.96
CA CYS A 46 -20.50 -24.75 -0.83
C CYS A 46 -19.61 -25.15 -2.02
N PHE A 47 -18.67 -24.27 -2.35
CA PHE A 47 -17.54 -24.58 -3.21
C PHE A 47 -16.38 -25.08 -2.33
N VAL A 48 -15.80 -26.22 -2.69
CA VAL A 48 -14.59 -26.75 -2.06
C VAL A 48 -13.41 -26.56 -3.00
N LEU A 49 -12.39 -25.83 -2.55
CA LEU A 49 -11.22 -25.52 -3.34
C LEU A 49 -10.42 -26.80 -3.66
N PRO A 50 -10.24 -27.17 -4.93
CA PRO A 50 -9.42 -28.32 -5.30
C PRO A 50 -7.93 -28.10 -4.96
N LYS A 51 -7.21 -29.16 -4.58
CA LYS A 51 -5.76 -29.10 -4.31
C LYS A 51 -4.92 -28.69 -5.54
N SER A 52 -5.44 -28.94 -6.73
CA SER A 52 -4.94 -28.42 -7.99
C SER A 52 -6.02 -27.58 -8.62
N THR A 53 -5.93 -26.28 -8.48
CA THR A 53 -6.94 -25.31 -8.92
C THR A 53 -6.49 -24.62 -10.19
N THR A 54 -7.39 -24.52 -11.16
CA THR A 54 -7.20 -23.71 -12.36
C THR A 54 -7.93 -22.38 -12.20
N ILE A 55 -7.23 -21.28 -12.41
CA ILE A 55 -7.78 -19.94 -12.48
C ILE A 55 -7.89 -19.57 -13.96
N GLY A 56 -9.12 -19.55 -14.47
CA GLY A 56 -9.45 -19.18 -15.85
C GLY A 56 -9.56 -17.67 -16.00
N ILE A 57 -9.04 -17.11 -17.08
CA ILE A 57 -9.21 -15.72 -17.45
C ILE A 57 -9.85 -15.60 -18.84
N THR A 58 -10.79 -14.64 -18.98
CA THR A 58 -11.45 -14.37 -20.28
C THR A 58 -10.74 -13.26 -21.05
N ASP A 59 -9.84 -12.52 -20.41
CA ASP A 59 -9.06 -11.44 -20.99
C ASP A 59 -7.62 -11.51 -20.49
N PRO A 60 -6.60 -11.47 -21.39
CA PRO A 60 -5.17 -11.53 -21.00
C PRO A 60 -4.75 -10.43 -20.00
N GLN A 61 -5.41 -9.26 -20.00
CA GLN A 61 -5.12 -8.21 -19.01
C GLN A 61 -5.37 -8.63 -17.56
N LEU A 62 -6.16 -9.69 -17.31
CA LEU A 62 -6.46 -10.23 -15.99
C LEU A 62 -5.39 -11.20 -15.47
N LYS A 63 -4.37 -11.51 -16.26
CA LYS A 63 -3.30 -12.41 -15.83
C LYS A 63 -2.65 -11.96 -14.50
N PRO A 64 -2.28 -10.67 -14.30
CA PRO A 64 -1.75 -10.23 -13.01
C PRO A 64 -2.74 -10.40 -11.84
N ALA A 65 -4.04 -10.21 -12.06
CA ALA A 65 -5.07 -10.44 -11.05
C ALA A 65 -5.19 -11.91 -10.67
N ALA A 66 -5.10 -12.82 -11.66
CA ALA A 66 -5.13 -14.26 -11.42
C ALA A 66 -3.88 -14.75 -10.69
N GLU A 67 -2.70 -14.25 -11.04
CA GLU A 67 -1.44 -14.53 -10.34
C GLU A 67 -1.47 -13.98 -8.91
N TYR A 68 -2.04 -12.80 -8.71
CA TYR A 68 -2.25 -12.22 -7.38
C TYR A 68 -3.20 -13.09 -6.53
N LEU A 69 -4.33 -13.54 -7.07
CA LEU A 69 -5.21 -14.47 -6.37
C LEU A 69 -4.48 -15.77 -5.98
N ALA A 70 -3.71 -16.34 -6.90
CA ALA A 70 -2.89 -17.52 -6.62
C ALA A 70 -1.89 -17.25 -5.47
N SER A 71 -1.24 -16.08 -5.45
CA SER A 71 -0.26 -15.70 -4.42
C SER A 71 -0.91 -15.55 -3.03
N ILE A 72 -2.15 -15.07 -2.95
CA ILE A 72 -2.91 -14.96 -1.70
C ILE A 72 -3.27 -16.35 -1.15
N LEU A 73 -3.74 -17.27 -2.01
CA LEU A 73 -4.27 -18.53 -1.55
C LEU A 73 -3.19 -19.61 -1.32
N SER A 74 -2.06 -19.53 -2.00
CA SER A 74 -1.02 -20.56 -1.97
C SER A 74 -0.37 -20.78 -0.60
N PRO A 75 0.01 -19.75 0.18
CA PRO A 75 0.74 -19.96 1.43
C PRO A 75 -0.02 -20.81 2.43
N ALA A 76 -1.22 -20.42 2.79
CA ALA A 76 -2.03 -21.11 3.80
C ALA A 76 -2.49 -22.49 3.33
N THR A 77 -2.89 -22.61 2.06
CA THR A 77 -3.44 -23.86 1.52
C THR A 77 -2.35 -24.88 1.21
N GLY A 78 -1.20 -24.42 0.74
CA GLY A 78 -0.17 -25.28 0.14
C GLY A 78 -0.66 -25.97 -1.15
N TYR A 79 -1.69 -25.43 -1.81
CA TYR A 79 -2.27 -25.95 -3.04
C TYR A 79 -1.56 -25.39 -4.28
N CYS A 80 -1.75 -26.08 -5.41
CA CYS A 80 -1.19 -25.66 -6.69
C CYS A 80 -2.23 -24.86 -7.48
N PHE A 81 -1.86 -23.68 -7.96
CA PHE A 81 -2.70 -22.84 -8.80
C PHE A 81 -2.09 -22.71 -10.18
N LYS A 82 -2.91 -22.86 -11.21
CA LYS A 82 -2.50 -22.69 -12.61
C LYS A 82 -3.41 -21.66 -13.27
N VAL A 83 -2.80 -20.62 -13.78
CA VAL A 83 -3.53 -19.62 -14.60
C VAL A 83 -3.61 -20.11 -16.06
N CYS A 84 -4.78 -20.02 -16.67
CA CYS A 84 -4.98 -20.36 -18.06
C CYS A 84 -6.03 -19.45 -18.73
N GLU A 85 -5.98 -19.32 -20.03
CA GLU A 85 -7.06 -18.74 -20.81
C GLU A 85 -8.27 -19.69 -20.85
N GLY A 86 -9.50 -19.13 -20.80
CA GLY A 86 -10.72 -19.90 -20.81
C GLY A 86 -11.24 -20.24 -19.40
N GLN A 87 -11.88 -21.41 -19.25
CA GLN A 87 -12.58 -21.80 -18.03
C GLN A 87 -11.69 -22.57 -17.07
N GLY A 88 -11.90 -22.33 -15.76
CA GLY A 88 -11.23 -22.99 -14.64
C GLY A 88 -12.17 -23.23 -13.46
N ASN A 89 -11.62 -23.64 -12.33
CA ASN A 89 -12.37 -23.75 -11.08
C ASN A 89 -12.76 -22.37 -10.53
N ILE A 90 -11.88 -21.37 -10.73
CA ILE A 90 -12.15 -19.96 -10.44
C ILE A 90 -11.98 -19.20 -11.75
N ASN A 91 -12.94 -18.36 -12.10
CA ASN A 91 -12.98 -17.64 -13.37
C ASN A 91 -13.00 -16.14 -13.13
N LEU A 92 -12.10 -15.41 -13.79
CA LEU A 92 -12.02 -13.96 -13.78
C LEU A 92 -12.40 -13.40 -15.14
N GLY A 93 -13.28 -12.40 -15.17
CA GLY A 93 -13.75 -11.80 -16.40
C GLY A 93 -14.02 -10.31 -16.30
N ILE A 94 -14.00 -9.66 -17.46
CA ILE A 94 -14.50 -8.28 -17.63
C ILE A 94 -15.89 -8.36 -18.27
N GLY A 95 -16.83 -7.57 -17.76
CA GLY A 95 -18.20 -7.52 -18.25
C GLY A 95 -18.86 -6.19 -17.94
N THR A 96 -20.14 -6.05 -18.28
CA THR A 96 -20.94 -4.87 -17.96
C THR A 96 -21.85 -5.18 -16.79
N ILE A 97 -21.64 -4.51 -15.68
CA ILE A 97 -22.39 -4.63 -14.43
C ILE A 97 -22.97 -3.26 -14.10
N GLU A 98 -24.24 -3.21 -13.74
CA GLU A 98 -24.90 -1.97 -13.34
C GLU A 98 -24.23 -1.41 -12.06
N GLY A 99 -23.97 -0.11 -12.05
CA GLY A 99 -23.40 0.60 -10.92
C GLY A 99 -22.16 1.41 -11.28
N ALA A 100 -21.26 1.58 -10.30
CA ALA A 100 -20.02 2.36 -10.46
C ALA A 100 -18.99 1.64 -11.35
N GLU A 101 -17.96 2.38 -11.77
CA GLU A 101 -16.86 1.87 -12.60
C GLU A 101 -16.22 0.60 -12.04
N ASP A 102 -15.98 0.53 -10.72
CA ASP A 102 -15.39 -0.64 -10.05
C ASP A 102 -16.45 -1.65 -9.57
N ALA A 103 -17.66 -1.69 -10.17
CA ALA A 103 -18.67 -2.69 -9.83
C ALA A 103 -18.21 -4.09 -10.21
N TYR A 104 -18.65 -5.08 -9.44
CA TYR A 104 -18.35 -6.49 -9.69
C TYR A 104 -19.51 -7.40 -9.25
N THR A 105 -19.52 -8.61 -9.81
CA THR A 105 -20.31 -9.76 -9.34
C THR A 105 -19.35 -10.88 -8.92
N LEU A 106 -19.75 -11.62 -7.88
CA LEU A 106 -19.12 -12.87 -7.49
C LEU A 106 -20.22 -13.92 -7.31
N VAL A 107 -20.13 -14.99 -8.08
CA VAL A 107 -21.06 -16.13 -7.99
C VAL A 107 -20.26 -17.39 -7.72
N SER A 108 -20.55 -18.05 -6.62
CA SER A 108 -19.99 -19.36 -6.28
C SER A 108 -21.08 -20.43 -6.19
N ASN A 109 -20.76 -21.60 -6.65
CA ASN A 109 -21.58 -22.82 -6.56
C ASN A 109 -20.64 -24.03 -6.33
N PRO A 110 -21.14 -25.26 -6.10
CA PRO A 110 -20.28 -26.41 -5.84
C PRO A 110 -19.22 -26.72 -6.92
N GLU A 111 -19.40 -26.22 -8.14
CA GLU A 111 -18.55 -26.54 -9.30
C GLU A 111 -17.49 -25.45 -9.57
N SER A 112 -17.82 -24.17 -9.35
CA SER A 112 -16.97 -23.05 -9.72
C SER A 112 -17.23 -21.77 -8.93
N VAL A 113 -16.26 -20.86 -9.03
CA VAL A 113 -16.38 -19.46 -8.61
C VAL A 113 -16.17 -18.58 -9.83
N ASN A 114 -17.08 -17.62 -10.03
CA ASN A 114 -17.03 -16.68 -11.17
C ASN A 114 -17.01 -15.25 -10.62
N ILE A 115 -15.99 -14.49 -10.97
CA ILE A 115 -15.83 -13.08 -10.64
C ILE A 115 -15.82 -12.29 -11.93
N THR A 116 -16.74 -11.34 -12.06
CA THR A 116 -16.80 -10.43 -13.21
C THR A 116 -16.77 -9.00 -12.69
N GLY A 117 -15.88 -8.17 -13.23
CA GLY A 117 -15.78 -6.75 -12.91
C GLY A 117 -16.02 -5.87 -14.14
N ASN A 118 -16.49 -4.63 -13.96
CA ASN A 118 -16.54 -3.64 -15.04
C ASN A 118 -15.13 -3.26 -15.51
N THR A 119 -14.18 -3.27 -14.56
CA THR A 119 -12.78 -2.92 -14.78
C THR A 119 -11.87 -3.95 -14.07
N TYR A 120 -10.56 -3.84 -14.32
CA TYR A 120 -9.55 -4.59 -13.57
C TYR A 120 -9.74 -4.41 -12.05
N ARG A 121 -9.99 -3.17 -11.57
CA ARG A 121 -10.24 -2.87 -10.15
C ARG A 121 -11.49 -3.56 -9.62
N GLY A 122 -12.54 -3.63 -10.42
CA GLY A 122 -13.75 -4.40 -10.08
C GLY A 122 -13.44 -5.88 -9.86
N VAL A 123 -12.60 -6.49 -10.71
CA VAL A 123 -12.15 -7.87 -10.53
C VAL A 123 -11.32 -8.02 -9.25
N ILE A 124 -10.41 -7.09 -8.96
CA ILE A 124 -9.64 -7.09 -7.70
C ILE A 124 -10.57 -6.99 -6.49
N ALA A 125 -11.58 -6.13 -6.53
CA ALA A 125 -12.57 -6.02 -5.45
C ALA A 125 -13.33 -7.34 -5.23
N GLY A 126 -13.68 -8.03 -6.32
CA GLY A 126 -14.27 -9.37 -6.27
C GLY A 126 -13.34 -10.42 -5.69
N ILE A 127 -12.04 -10.37 -6.03
CA ILE A 127 -11.00 -11.23 -5.44
C ILE A 127 -10.91 -11.03 -3.92
N GLN A 128 -10.97 -9.78 -3.43
CA GLN A 128 -10.96 -9.53 -1.99
C GLN A 128 -12.22 -10.05 -1.30
N SER A 129 -13.36 -9.99 -1.96
CA SER A 129 -14.58 -10.62 -1.44
C SER A 129 -14.45 -12.14 -1.39
N LEU A 130 -13.89 -12.77 -2.42
CA LEU A 130 -13.58 -14.20 -2.40
C LEU A 130 -12.64 -14.56 -1.23
N ARG A 131 -11.58 -13.78 -1.02
CA ARG A 131 -10.63 -13.97 0.08
C ARG A 131 -11.32 -13.97 1.44
N GLN A 132 -12.24 -13.03 1.67
CA GLN A 132 -12.98 -12.89 2.92
C GLN A 132 -14.02 -14.00 3.15
N LEU A 133 -14.45 -14.73 2.11
CA LEU A 133 -15.35 -15.87 2.23
C LEU A 133 -14.65 -17.13 2.78
N PHE A 134 -13.33 -17.23 2.63
CA PHE A 134 -12.58 -18.35 3.21
C PHE A 134 -12.50 -18.23 4.73
N PRO A 135 -12.21 -19.35 5.45
CA PRO A 135 -11.82 -19.28 6.86
C PRO A 135 -10.64 -18.32 7.08
N ALA A 136 -10.58 -17.70 8.28
CA ALA A 136 -9.55 -16.72 8.60
C ALA A 136 -8.12 -17.28 8.49
N GLU A 137 -7.95 -18.57 8.62
CA GLU A 137 -6.69 -19.29 8.45
C GLU A 137 -6.11 -19.14 7.03
N ILE A 138 -6.88 -18.63 6.04
CA ILE A 138 -6.38 -18.31 4.70
C ILE A 138 -5.32 -17.20 4.73
N GLU A 139 -5.32 -16.38 5.77
CA GLU A 139 -4.35 -15.30 5.99
C GLU A 139 -3.00 -15.79 6.53
N ALA A 140 -2.86 -17.08 6.81
CA ALA A 140 -1.60 -17.61 7.32
C ALA A 140 -0.49 -17.58 6.25
N ASP A 141 0.68 -17.13 6.65
CA ASP A 141 1.89 -17.07 5.81
C ASP A 141 2.52 -18.44 5.54
N LYS A 142 2.02 -19.48 6.20
CA LYS A 142 2.48 -20.88 6.11
C LYS A 142 1.32 -21.85 6.00
N LYS A 143 1.59 -23.01 5.40
CA LYS A 143 0.60 -24.06 5.20
C LYS A 143 -0.06 -24.48 6.51
N VAL A 144 -1.38 -24.39 6.54
CA VAL A 144 -2.23 -24.93 7.60
C VAL A 144 -2.58 -26.38 7.25
N SER A 145 -2.09 -27.32 8.04
CA SER A 145 -2.27 -28.75 7.79
C SER A 145 -3.61 -29.28 8.30
N GLY A 146 -4.16 -30.29 7.61
CA GLY A 146 -5.38 -30.97 8.04
C GLY A 146 -6.67 -30.19 7.78
N MET A 147 -6.63 -29.14 7.00
CA MET A 147 -7.77 -28.29 6.67
C MET A 147 -8.19 -28.47 5.22
N SER A 148 -9.49 -28.55 4.98
CA SER A 148 -10.11 -28.47 3.68
C SER A 148 -10.68 -27.06 3.48
N TRP A 149 -10.35 -26.43 2.36
CA TRP A 149 -10.69 -25.04 2.08
C TRP A 149 -12.00 -24.95 1.30
N GLY A 150 -13.01 -24.35 1.90
CA GLY A 150 -14.31 -24.15 1.29
C GLY A 150 -14.91 -22.80 1.58
N ILE A 151 -15.80 -22.35 0.71
CA ILE A 151 -16.58 -21.11 0.84
C ILE A 151 -18.06 -21.42 0.64
N PRO A 152 -18.99 -20.66 1.23
CA PRO A 152 -20.40 -20.81 0.94
C PRO A 152 -20.71 -20.50 -0.54
N SER A 153 -21.71 -21.15 -1.10
CA SER A 153 -22.27 -20.71 -2.38
C SER A 153 -23.00 -19.37 -2.19
N VAL A 154 -22.61 -18.38 -2.95
CA VAL A 154 -23.15 -17.00 -2.85
C VAL A 154 -23.39 -16.38 -4.20
N GLU A 155 -24.34 -15.45 -4.24
CA GLU A 155 -24.48 -14.45 -5.30
C GLU A 155 -24.26 -13.08 -4.71
N ILE A 156 -23.17 -12.41 -5.10
CA ILE A 156 -22.81 -11.07 -4.67
C ILE A 156 -22.86 -10.15 -5.89
N GLN A 157 -23.52 -9.02 -5.73
CA GLN A 157 -23.37 -7.86 -6.61
C GLN A 157 -22.98 -6.68 -5.74
N ASP A 158 -21.90 -6.00 -6.11
CA ASP A 158 -21.37 -4.90 -5.35
C ASP A 158 -20.84 -3.79 -6.26
N ALA A 159 -20.93 -2.57 -5.77
CA ALA A 159 -20.40 -1.38 -6.41
C ALA A 159 -19.99 -0.36 -5.35
N PRO A 160 -18.83 0.26 -5.46
CA PRO A 160 -18.42 1.26 -4.49
C PRO A 160 -19.32 2.50 -4.55
N ARG A 161 -19.70 3.03 -3.39
CA ARG A 161 -20.46 4.28 -3.29
C ARG A 161 -19.63 5.50 -3.72
N PHE A 162 -18.31 5.46 -3.46
CA PHE A 162 -17.38 6.53 -3.81
C PHE A 162 -16.30 6.02 -4.74
N GLY A 163 -16.01 6.76 -5.82
CA GLY A 163 -14.92 6.47 -6.74
C GLY A 163 -13.53 6.64 -6.12
N TRP A 164 -13.38 7.61 -5.21
CA TRP A 164 -12.15 7.85 -4.45
C TRP A 164 -12.26 7.24 -3.06
N ARG A 165 -11.42 6.25 -2.75
CA ARG A 165 -11.38 5.54 -1.46
C ARG A 165 -9.93 5.44 -1.01
N GLY A 166 -9.47 6.44 -0.27
CA GLY A 166 -8.05 6.61 0.04
C GLY A 166 -7.70 6.49 1.51
N LEU A 167 -6.43 6.16 1.75
CA LEU A 167 -5.74 6.33 3.02
C LEU A 167 -4.41 7.05 2.77
N MET A 168 -3.94 7.78 3.77
CA MET A 168 -2.65 8.45 3.78
C MET A 168 -1.71 7.75 4.76
N LEU A 169 -0.43 7.64 4.38
CA LEU A 169 0.66 7.24 5.26
C LEU A 169 1.76 8.30 5.24
N ASP A 170 2.03 8.87 6.42
CA ASP A 170 3.14 9.78 6.64
C ASP A 170 4.41 8.98 6.95
N VAL A 171 5.32 8.93 5.98
CA VAL A 171 6.61 8.24 6.11
C VAL A 171 7.75 9.19 6.47
N SER A 172 7.47 10.49 6.53
CA SER A 172 8.44 11.52 6.86
C SER A 172 8.67 11.63 8.36
N ARG A 173 7.61 11.81 9.16
CA ARG A 173 7.74 11.92 10.62
C ARG A 173 8.20 10.60 11.23
N HIS A 174 7.73 9.47 10.66
CA HIS A 174 8.20 8.14 10.99
C HIS A 174 8.46 7.37 9.69
N PHE A 175 9.67 6.82 9.53
CA PHE A 175 10.04 6.09 8.32
C PHE A 175 9.50 4.66 8.37
N TYR A 176 8.85 4.25 7.30
CA TYR A 176 8.44 2.87 7.02
C TYR A 176 9.25 2.34 5.84
N SER A 177 9.74 1.11 5.94
CA SER A 177 10.44 0.46 4.84
C SER A 177 9.52 0.23 3.63
N LYS A 178 10.10 -0.06 2.49
CA LYS A 178 9.35 -0.43 1.28
C LYS A 178 8.41 -1.61 1.54
N GLU A 179 8.88 -2.60 2.28
CA GLU A 179 8.13 -3.79 2.66
C GLU A 179 6.92 -3.45 3.54
N GLU A 180 7.10 -2.60 4.54
CA GLU A 180 6.00 -2.10 5.39
C GLU A 180 4.95 -1.31 4.58
N VAL A 181 5.39 -0.52 3.59
CA VAL A 181 4.48 0.18 2.67
C VAL A 181 3.71 -0.81 1.80
N MET A 182 4.35 -1.90 1.33
CA MET A 182 3.68 -2.95 0.57
C MET A 182 2.64 -3.70 1.42
N GLU A 183 2.92 -3.98 2.69
CA GLU A 183 1.96 -4.56 3.64
C GLU A 183 0.76 -3.63 3.86
N PHE A 184 0.99 -2.32 3.96
CA PHE A 184 -0.07 -1.32 4.04
C PHE A 184 -0.98 -1.34 2.79
N LEU A 185 -0.38 -1.49 1.60
CA LEU A 185 -1.13 -1.65 0.34
C LEU A 185 -1.96 -2.94 0.32
N ASP A 186 -1.48 -4.03 0.93
CA ASP A 186 -2.25 -5.28 1.06
C ASP A 186 -3.51 -5.08 1.92
N LEU A 187 -3.38 -4.36 3.03
CA LEU A 187 -4.52 -4.01 3.88
C LEU A 187 -5.50 -3.08 3.15
N MET A 188 -4.99 -2.11 2.40
CA MET A 188 -5.84 -1.23 1.57
C MET A 188 -6.63 -2.04 0.54
N ALA A 189 -5.97 -2.98 -0.16
CA ALA A 189 -6.61 -3.84 -1.13
C ALA A 189 -7.70 -4.71 -0.50
N LEU A 190 -7.42 -5.33 0.66
CA LEU A 190 -8.37 -6.18 1.39
C LEU A 190 -9.69 -5.45 1.66
N TYR A 191 -9.63 -4.15 1.98
CA TYR A 191 -10.79 -3.30 2.23
C TYR A 191 -11.25 -2.52 0.98
N LYS A 192 -10.77 -2.88 -0.20
CA LYS A 192 -11.18 -2.32 -1.50
C LYS A 192 -10.92 -0.81 -1.63
N LEU A 193 -9.89 -0.30 -0.95
CA LEU A 193 -9.40 1.05 -1.13
C LEU A 193 -8.58 1.13 -2.43
N ASN A 194 -8.59 2.30 -3.10
CA ASN A 194 -7.99 2.43 -4.42
C ASN A 194 -7.08 3.65 -4.61
N LYS A 195 -6.86 4.45 -3.55
CA LYS A 195 -6.00 5.62 -3.59
C LYS A 195 -5.08 5.63 -2.37
N PHE A 196 -3.78 5.49 -2.60
CA PHE A 196 -2.76 5.59 -1.56
C PHE A 196 -2.11 6.96 -1.61
N HIS A 197 -2.37 7.79 -0.61
CA HIS A 197 -1.71 9.07 -0.44
C HIS A 197 -0.40 8.85 0.33
N TRP A 198 0.73 8.98 -0.35
CA TRP A 198 2.06 8.71 0.18
C TRP A 198 2.75 10.04 0.49
N HIS A 199 2.74 10.43 1.78
CA HIS A 199 3.37 11.66 2.26
C HIS A 199 4.87 11.43 2.47
N LEU A 200 5.65 11.82 1.46
CA LEU A 200 7.05 11.44 1.30
C LEU A 200 8.04 12.40 1.95
N THR A 201 7.64 13.66 2.22
CA THR A 201 8.55 14.70 2.70
C THR A 201 7.90 15.59 3.74
N ASP A 202 8.70 15.94 4.76
CA ASP A 202 8.34 16.92 5.78
C ASP A 202 9.62 17.42 6.49
N ASP A 203 9.49 18.27 7.50
CA ASP A 203 10.59 18.84 8.29
C ASP A 203 11.53 17.78 8.89
N GLN A 204 10.97 16.61 9.26
CA GLN A 204 11.69 15.55 9.95
C GLN A 204 12.39 14.58 9.01
N GLY A 205 12.10 14.63 7.71
CA GLY A 205 12.78 13.77 6.77
C GLY A 205 12.29 13.88 5.33
N TRP A 206 13.23 13.86 4.42
CA TRP A 206 12.99 13.74 2.99
C TRP A 206 13.23 12.31 2.55
N ARG A 207 12.20 11.59 2.07
CA ARG A 207 12.31 10.15 1.84
C ARG A 207 12.56 9.74 0.40
N LEU A 208 12.24 10.60 -0.58
CA LEU A 208 12.32 10.28 -2.00
C LEU A 208 13.69 10.66 -2.59
N GLU A 209 14.37 9.73 -3.26
CA GLU A 209 15.57 10.05 -4.04
C GLU A 209 15.24 11.00 -5.20
N ILE A 210 15.92 12.16 -5.21
CA ILE A 210 15.93 13.12 -6.30
C ILE A 210 17.37 13.19 -6.82
N LYS A 211 17.63 12.64 -7.98
CA LYS A 211 19.00 12.48 -8.51
C LYS A 211 19.71 13.81 -8.71
N LYS A 212 18.96 14.85 -9.04
CA LYS A 212 19.51 16.21 -9.19
C LYS A 212 19.91 16.83 -7.86
N TYR A 213 19.32 16.38 -6.75
CA TYR A 213 19.53 16.94 -5.43
C TYR A 213 19.87 15.85 -4.39
N PRO A 214 21.06 15.23 -4.46
CA PRO A 214 21.39 14.05 -3.64
C PRO A 214 21.41 14.34 -2.13
N LEU A 215 21.73 15.57 -1.69
CA LEU A 215 21.74 15.91 -0.26
C LEU A 215 20.35 15.82 0.39
N LEU A 216 19.26 15.80 -0.40
CA LEU A 216 17.91 15.56 0.13
C LEU A 216 17.80 14.21 0.83
N THR A 217 18.44 13.18 0.28
CA THR A 217 18.44 11.82 0.87
C THR A 217 19.70 11.50 1.64
N GLU A 218 20.86 12.03 1.24
CA GLU A 218 22.10 11.80 1.97
C GLU A 218 22.10 12.44 3.37
N LYS A 219 21.47 13.63 3.51
CA LYS A 219 21.37 14.39 4.76
C LYS A 219 19.95 14.62 5.21
N GLY A 220 19.09 15.11 4.32
CA GLY A 220 17.72 15.50 4.64
C GLY A 220 16.82 14.35 5.08
N ALA A 221 17.19 13.10 4.78
CA ALA A 221 16.45 11.92 5.24
C ALA A 221 16.78 11.52 6.70
N TRP A 222 17.80 12.11 7.31
CA TRP A 222 18.34 11.65 8.58
C TRP A 222 18.30 12.75 9.64
N ARG A 223 17.85 12.40 10.83
CA ARG A 223 17.74 13.32 11.96
C ARG A 223 18.18 12.70 13.29
N LYS A 224 18.57 13.51 14.23
CA LYS A 224 18.75 13.09 15.63
C LYS A 224 17.39 12.68 16.22
N PHE A 225 17.42 11.80 17.21
CA PHE A 225 16.21 11.43 17.94
C PHE A 225 15.53 12.65 18.55
N ASN A 226 14.26 12.80 18.28
CA ASN A 226 13.39 13.81 18.87
C ASN A 226 12.77 13.32 20.20
N ASN A 227 11.89 14.09 20.80
CA ASN A 227 11.23 13.71 22.05
C ASN A 227 10.31 12.51 21.87
N HIS A 228 9.61 12.43 20.74
CA HIS A 228 8.72 11.31 20.44
C HIS A 228 9.49 9.98 20.35
N ASP A 229 10.62 9.96 19.65
CA ASP A 229 11.48 8.77 19.59
C ASP A 229 11.94 8.33 20.98
N ARG A 230 12.35 9.30 21.84
CA ARG A 230 12.77 9.00 23.21
C ARG A 230 11.64 8.47 24.07
N ASP A 231 10.42 8.98 23.89
CA ASP A 231 9.21 8.48 24.56
C ASP A 231 8.90 7.04 24.10
N CYS A 232 9.00 6.73 22.80
CA CYS A 232 8.86 5.37 22.30
C CYS A 232 9.88 4.42 22.96
N MET A 233 11.17 4.76 22.95
CA MET A 233 12.21 3.96 23.58
C MET A 233 11.97 3.75 25.08
N LYS A 234 11.45 4.77 25.77
CA LYS A 234 11.05 4.68 27.17
C LYS A 234 9.88 3.71 27.35
N TYR A 235 8.84 3.81 26.53
CA TYR A 235 7.68 2.90 26.60
C TYR A 235 8.05 1.46 26.25
N ALA A 236 8.94 1.24 25.29
CA ALA A 236 9.49 -0.08 24.99
C ALA A 236 10.08 -0.73 26.24
N ALA A 237 10.92 0.02 26.97
CA ALA A 237 11.57 -0.47 28.19
C ALA A 237 10.63 -0.64 29.39
N GLU A 238 9.68 0.32 29.60
CA GLU A 238 8.76 0.29 30.74
C GLU A 238 7.64 -0.75 30.61
N GLN A 239 7.20 -1.05 29.37
CA GLN A 239 6.08 -1.94 29.09
C GLN A 239 6.52 -3.31 28.57
N ASP A 240 7.83 -3.54 28.40
CA ASP A 240 8.38 -4.75 27.76
C ASP A 240 7.68 -5.05 26.42
N ASN A 241 7.45 -3.96 25.64
CA ASN A 241 6.72 -4.03 24.38
C ASN A 241 7.64 -3.67 23.20
N PRO A 242 8.05 -4.67 22.39
CA PRO A 242 8.94 -4.44 21.25
C PRO A 242 8.32 -3.57 20.15
N ASP A 243 7.00 -3.38 20.11
CA ASP A 243 6.34 -2.54 19.10
C ASP A 243 6.73 -1.05 19.21
N TYR A 244 7.27 -0.64 20.37
CA TYR A 244 7.80 0.71 20.57
C TYR A 244 9.32 0.82 20.33
N GLU A 245 10.01 -0.27 20.04
CA GLU A 245 11.43 -0.21 19.72
C GLU A 245 11.66 0.47 18.37
N ILE A 246 12.68 1.30 18.28
CA ILE A 246 13.11 1.85 17.00
C ILE A 246 14.03 0.83 16.34
N PRO A 247 13.66 0.29 15.15
CA PRO A 247 14.46 -0.72 14.47
C PRO A 247 15.87 -0.20 14.12
N THR A 248 16.88 -1.03 14.35
CA THR A 248 18.28 -0.64 14.13
C THR A 248 18.65 -0.42 12.66
N ASP A 249 17.93 -1.02 11.73
CA ASP A 249 18.05 -0.83 10.28
C ASP A 249 17.54 0.56 9.82
N LYS A 250 16.76 1.24 10.67
CA LYS A 250 16.33 2.65 10.48
C LYS A 250 17.29 3.64 11.18
N MET A 251 18.49 3.20 11.54
CA MET A 251 19.49 4.02 12.21
C MET A 251 20.83 4.01 11.46
N GLN A 252 21.56 5.12 11.56
CA GLN A 252 22.96 5.20 11.14
C GLN A 252 23.78 5.98 12.14
N ILE A 253 25.08 5.72 12.17
CA ILE A 253 26.03 6.46 13.02
C ILE A 253 26.85 7.38 12.10
N VAL A 254 26.72 8.69 12.32
CA VAL A 254 27.46 9.71 11.60
C VAL A 254 28.19 10.59 12.62
N GLU A 255 29.51 10.67 12.52
CA GLU A 255 30.38 11.47 13.40
C GLU A 255 30.16 11.19 14.91
N GLY A 256 29.75 9.98 15.25
CA GLY A 256 29.47 9.56 16.62
C GLY A 256 28.05 9.81 17.13
N ASP A 257 27.21 10.49 16.36
CA ASP A 257 25.78 10.64 16.63
C ASP A 257 24.98 9.50 16.00
N THR A 258 23.99 8.99 16.70
CA THR A 258 22.99 8.07 16.14
C THR A 258 21.87 8.89 15.49
N LEU A 259 21.66 8.69 14.19
CA LEU A 259 20.60 9.31 13.42
C LEU A 259 19.53 8.29 13.07
N TYR A 260 18.27 8.74 13.05
CA TYR A 260 17.11 7.98 12.61
C TYR A 260 16.66 8.46 11.24
N GLY A 261 16.28 7.53 10.38
CA GLY A 261 15.76 7.85 9.06
C GLY A 261 15.65 6.66 8.12
N GLY A 262 15.60 6.97 6.85
CA GLY A 262 15.54 6.01 5.75
C GLY A 262 15.10 6.71 4.47
N ILE A 263 15.28 6.04 3.36
CA ILE A 263 15.02 6.57 2.02
C ILE A 263 14.32 5.53 1.15
N TYR A 264 13.66 6.00 0.11
CA TYR A 264 13.27 5.20 -1.04
C TYR A 264 14.08 5.66 -2.24
N THR A 265 14.82 4.73 -2.85
CA THR A 265 15.41 4.95 -4.16
C THR A 265 14.31 5.03 -5.21
N GLN A 266 14.60 5.60 -6.37
CA GLN A 266 13.62 5.59 -7.48
C GLN A 266 13.25 4.17 -7.91
N GLU A 267 14.15 3.19 -7.75
CA GLU A 267 13.86 1.79 -8.03
C GLU A 267 12.90 1.19 -6.98
N ASP A 268 13.08 1.49 -5.68
CA ASP A 268 12.13 1.09 -4.64
C ASP A 268 10.72 1.65 -4.91
N VAL A 269 10.65 2.92 -5.33
CA VAL A 269 9.37 3.55 -5.70
C VAL A 269 8.72 2.83 -6.88
N LYS A 270 9.48 2.47 -7.92
CA LYS A 270 8.96 1.71 -9.07
C LYS A 270 8.44 0.33 -8.66
N GLU A 271 9.11 -0.35 -7.73
CA GLU A 271 8.64 -1.62 -7.18
C GLU A 271 7.31 -1.44 -6.43
N VAL A 272 7.19 -0.41 -5.58
CA VAL A 272 5.94 -0.09 -4.86
C VAL A 272 4.82 0.27 -5.85
N ILE A 273 5.12 1.03 -6.91
CA ILE A 273 4.15 1.37 -7.97
C ILE A 273 3.64 0.09 -8.66
N ALA A 274 4.54 -0.80 -9.08
CA ALA A 274 4.14 -2.05 -9.72
C ALA A 274 3.30 -2.94 -8.77
N TYR A 275 3.66 -2.97 -7.49
CA TYR A 275 2.94 -3.70 -6.46
C TYR A 275 1.52 -3.15 -6.23
N ALA A 276 1.36 -1.83 -6.19
CA ALA A 276 0.09 -1.15 -6.07
C ALA A 276 -0.82 -1.38 -7.29
N GLN A 277 -0.24 -1.32 -8.50
CA GLN A 277 -0.97 -1.52 -9.76
C GLN A 277 -1.64 -2.89 -9.82
N VAL A 278 -0.95 -3.96 -9.40
CA VAL A 278 -1.52 -5.31 -9.33
C VAL A 278 -2.74 -5.35 -8.40
N ARG A 279 -2.79 -4.52 -7.38
CA ARG A 279 -3.89 -4.40 -6.40
C ARG A 279 -4.96 -3.40 -6.80
N GLY A 280 -4.82 -2.77 -7.95
CA GLY A 280 -5.76 -1.75 -8.44
C GLY A 280 -5.71 -0.44 -7.64
N ILE A 281 -4.56 -0.12 -7.02
CA ILE A 281 -4.37 1.07 -6.20
C ILE A 281 -3.51 2.08 -6.97
N ASP A 282 -3.99 3.32 -7.10
CA ASP A 282 -3.19 4.45 -7.56
C ASP A 282 -2.46 5.08 -6.38
N ILE A 283 -1.21 5.48 -6.61
CA ILE A 283 -0.43 6.21 -5.63
C ILE A 283 -0.51 7.70 -5.91
N ILE A 284 -0.85 8.48 -4.89
CA ILE A 284 -0.84 9.94 -4.91
C ILE A 284 0.39 10.37 -4.09
N PRO A 285 1.53 10.65 -4.73
CA PRO A 285 2.71 11.10 -3.99
C PRO A 285 2.50 12.53 -3.49
N GLU A 286 2.98 12.82 -2.30
CA GLU A 286 3.03 14.17 -1.77
C GLU A 286 4.47 14.60 -1.50
N LEU A 287 4.81 15.76 -2.05
CA LEU A 287 5.95 16.57 -1.64
C LEU A 287 5.40 17.91 -1.18
N ASP A 288 5.41 18.14 0.12
CA ASP A 288 4.83 19.35 0.70
C ASP A 288 5.73 20.57 0.44
N MET A 289 5.15 21.60 -0.20
CA MET A 289 5.83 22.87 -0.51
C MET A 289 4.83 24.02 -0.48
N PRO A 290 5.26 25.20 -0.05
CA PRO A 290 6.60 25.63 0.37
C PRO A 290 6.89 25.48 1.87
N GLY A 291 5.90 25.08 2.70
CA GLY A 291 6.05 24.72 4.11
C GLY A 291 6.69 23.36 4.28
N HIS A 292 6.93 22.93 5.51
CA HIS A 292 7.41 21.58 5.86
C HIS A 292 8.68 21.12 5.10
N MET A 293 9.57 22.10 4.81
CA MET A 293 10.72 21.90 3.92
C MET A 293 12.07 21.98 4.64
N LEU A 294 12.10 21.93 5.98
CA LEU A 294 13.33 22.09 6.74
C LEU A 294 14.39 21.05 6.34
N ALA A 295 13.99 19.80 6.11
CA ALA A 295 14.88 18.75 5.63
C ALA A 295 15.57 19.09 4.30
N ALA A 296 14.95 19.90 3.46
CA ALA A 296 15.51 20.34 2.18
C ALA A 296 16.27 21.67 2.31
N VAL A 297 15.63 22.72 2.85
CA VAL A 297 16.20 24.06 2.87
C VAL A 297 17.45 24.19 3.75
N SER A 298 17.63 23.26 4.71
CA SER A 298 18.85 23.18 5.54
C SER A 298 20.06 22.62 4.79
N ASN A 299 19.86 22.04 3.60
CA ASN A 299 20.91 21.36 2.85
C ASN A 299 21.24 22.02 1.50
N TYR A 300 20.49 23.06 1.10
CA TYR A 300 20.67 23.75 -0.17
C TYR A 300 20.57 25.27 0.00
N ASP A 301 21.67 25.96 -0.29
CA ASP A 301 21.71 27.41 -0.28
C ASP A 301 20.80 28.01 -1.36
N GLY A 302 20.26 29.18 -1.11
CA GLY A 302 19.42 29.91 -2.07
C GLY A 302 18.00 29.35 -2.23
N VAL A 303 17.59 28.37 -1.44
CA VAL A 303 16.23 27.79 -1.47
C VAL A 303 15.32 28.48 -0.44
N SER A 304 15.81 28.85 0.73
CA SER A 304 15.06 29.62 1.73
C SER A 304 15.30 31.13 1.61
N CYS A 305 14.49 31.94 2.28
CA CYS A 305 14.63 33.40 2.31
C CYS A 305 16.00 33.84 2.86
N PHE A 306 16.49 33.14 3.86
CA PHE A 306 17.77 33.38 4.52
C PHE A 306 18.53 32.07 4.65
N GLU A 307 19.85 32.14 4.70
CA GLU A 307 20.71 30.94 4.81
C GLU A 307 20.59 30.26 6.20
N GLU A 308 20.31 31.06 7.24
CA GLU A 308 20.00 30.51 8.55
C GLU A 308 18.58 29.96 8.56
N THR A 309 18.44 28.65 8.57
CA THR A 309 17.18 27.92 8.54
C THR A 309 16.91 27.25 9.91
N GLY A 310 15.66 27.01 10.21
CA GLY A 310 15.24 26.37 11.47
C GLY A 310 13.75 26.56 11.75
N TRP A 311 13.36 26.27 12.97
CA TRP A 311 12.01 26.53 13.45
C TRP A 311 11.83 28.02 13.74
N GLY A 312 10.76 28.60 13.18
CA GLY A 312 10.31 29.94 13.49
C GLY A 312 9.47 29.99 14.78
N SER A 313 8.61 30.99 14.90
CA SER A 313 7.72 31.11 16.05
C SER A 313 6.58 30.08 16.04
N THR A 314 6.19 29.59 14.89
CA THR A 314 5.07 28.66 14.71
C THR A 314 5.48 27.48 13.84
N PHE A 315 6.09 27.73 12.69
CA PHE A 315 6.48 26.71 11.71
C PHE A 315 7.95 26.83 11.32
N SER A 316 8.46 25.87 10.56
CA SER A 316 9.82 25.83 10.05
C SER A 316 10.06 26.84 8.92
N SER A 317 11.33 27.04 8.57
CA SER A 317 11.73 27.87 7.42
C SER A 317 11.20 27.29 6.11
N PRO A 318 10.37 28.03 5.34
CA PRO A 318 9.83 27.54 4.08
C PRO A 318 10.75 27.83 2.91
N VAL A 319 10.41 27.27 1.75
CA VAL A 319 10.95 27.70 0.45
C VAL A 319 10.62 29.18 0.18
N CYS A 320 11.57 29.91 -0.40
CA CYS A 320 11.43 31.31 -0.73
C CYS A 320 10.76 31.52 -2.10
N PRO A 321 9.54 32.05 -2.17
CA PRO A 321 8.87 32.30 -3.45
C PRO A 321 9.46 33.49 -4.23
N GLY A 322 10.35 34.28 -3.61
CA GLY A 322 11.00 35.43 -4.25
C GLY A 322 12.23 35.09 -5.08
N LYS A 323 12.93 34.00 -4.74
CA LYS A 323 14.19 33.60 -5.39
C LYS A 323 13.93 32.67 -6.59
N ASP A 324 14.54 32.99 -7.76
CA ASP A 324 14.44 32.09 -8.92
C ASP A 324 15.11 30.75 -8.69
N SER A 325 16.21 30.69 -7.92
CA SER A 325 16.88 29.45 -7.52
C SER A 325 15.93 28.51 -6.75
N ALA A 326 15.06 29.06 -5.89
CA ALA A 326 14.08 28.30 -5.15
C ALA A 326 12.95 27.77 -6.05
N LEU A 327 12.49 28.58 -7.00
CA LEU A 327 11.50 28.16 -8.00
C LEU A 327 12.07 27.06 -8.90
N ASP A 328 13.32 27.18 -9.33
CA ASP A 328 14.00 26.17 -10.14
C ASP A 328 14.23 24.88 -9.35
N PHE A 329 14.55 24.98 -8.07
CA PHE A 329 14.61 23.82 -7.17
C PHE A 329 13.27 23.07 -7.17
N CYS A 330 12.17 23.75 -6.88
CA CYS A 330 10.84 23.12 -6.83
C CYS A 330 10.45 22.49 -8.18
N LYS A 331 10.66 23.21 -9.30
CA LYS A 331 10.37 22.69 -10.65
C LYS A 331 11.15 21.41 -10.95
N ASN A 332 12.44 21.38 -10.63
CA ASN A 332 13.29 20.22 -10.88
C ASN A 332 12.85 19.02 -10.05
N VAL A 333 12.52 19.24 -8.77
CA VAL A 333 12.04 18.19 -7.87
C VAL A 333 10.71 17.61 -8.37
N TYR A 334 9.73 18.46 -8.70
CA TYR A 334 8.46 17.99 -9.25
C TYR A 334 8.59 17.36 -10.64
N THR A 335 9.57 17.79 -11.46
CA THR A 335 9.82 17.13 -12.74
C THR A 335 10.22 15.67 -12.54
N GLU A 336 11.18 15.38 -11.66
CA GLU A 336 11.58 13.99 -11.37
C GLU A 336 10.43 13.19 -10.73
N LEU A 337 9.64 13.81 -9.84
CA LEU A 337 8.47 13.18 -9.25
C LEU A 337 7.44 12.75 -10.30
N ILE A 338 7.07 13.66 -11.20
CA ILE A 338 6.04 13.41 -12.23
C ILE A 338 6.53 12.37 -13.24
N GLU A 339 7.82 12.36 -13.57
CA GLU A 339 8.41 11.33 -14.44
C GLU A 339 8.39 9.94 -13.78
N LEU A 340 8.45 9.88 -12.44
CA LEU A 340 8.50 8.63 -11.68
C LEU A 340 7.10 8.03 -11.45
N PHE A 341 6.08 8.86 -11.18
CA PHE A 341 4.73 8.43 -10.83
C PHE A 341 3.77 8.52 -12.02
N PRO A 342 3.30 7.40 -12.58
CA PRO A 342 2.46 7.38 -13.78
C PRO A 342 0.97 7.57 -13.46
N TYR A 343 0.63 8.46 -12.53
CA TYR A 343 -0.75 8.69 -12.07
C TYR A 343 -1.21 10.12 -12.37
N GLU A 344 -2.53 10.32 -12.34
CA GLU A 344 -3.16 11.60 -12.72
C GLU A 344 -2.94 12.70 -11.68
N TYR A 345 -2.76 12.34 -10.40
CA TYR A 345 -2.74 13.28 -9.29
C TYR A 345 -1.42 13.26 -8.56
N VAL A 346 -0.96 14.47 -8.19
CA VAL A 346 0.14 14.72 -7.27
C VAL A 346 -0.38 15.66 -6.19
N HIS A 347 -0.10 15.39 -4.93
CA HIS A 347 -0.42 16.27 -3.82
C HIS A 347 0.78 17.19 -3.56
N ILE A 348 0.52 18.49 -3.46
CA ILE A 348 1.58 19.51 -3.33
C ILE A 348 1.70 20.06 -1.91
N GLY A 349 0.89 19.61 -0.96
CA GLY A 349 0.80 20.17 0.38
C GLY A 349 0.35 21.61 0.37
N GLY A 350 1.12 22.49 1.01
CA GLY A 350 0.91 23.95 1.00
C GLY A 350 0.40 24.52 2.31
N ASP A 351 0.27 23.68 3.34
CA ASP A 351 -0.18 24.05 4.67
C ASP A 351 0.93 24.66 5.55
N GLU A 352 0.54 25.24 6.66
CA GLU A 352 1.37 25.67 7.81
C GLU A 352 2.62 26.51 7.45
N VAL A 353 2.55 27.34 6.40
CA VAL A 353 3.70 28.09 5.90
C VAL A 353 4.07 29.27 6.78
N GLU A 354 5.28 29.30 7.33
CA GLU A 354 5.83 30.45 8.06
C GLU A 354 6.09 31.62 7.10
N LYS A 355 5.38 32.74 7.27
CA LYS A 355 5.44 33.90 6.38
C LYS A 355 6.22 35.09 6.95
N THR A 356 6.65 35.03 8.20
CA THR A 356 7.33 36.15 8.88
C THR A 356 8.60 36.57 8.16
N ASN A 357 9.36 35.61 7.62
CA ASN A 357 10.59 35.86 6.90
C ASN A 357 10.35 36.54 5.54
N ARG A 358 9.22 36.31 4.89
CA ARG A 358 8.88 36.92 3.60
C ARG A 358 8.78 38.44 3.68
N LYS A 359 8.27 38.97 4.80
CA LYS A 359 8.18 40.43 5.07
C LYS A 359 9.55 41.13 5.05
N LYS A 360 10.59 40.41 5.46
CA LYS A 360 11.96 40.93 5.56
C LYS A 360 12.83 40.55 4.37
N CYS A 361 12.42 39.59 3.55
CA CYS A 361 13.18 39.09 2.43
C CYS A 361 13.11 40.07 1.24
N PRO A 362 14.25 40.62 0.77
CA PRO A 362 14.25 41.52 -0.34
C PRO A 362 13.69 40.94 -1.64
N ASP A 363 13.98 39.66 -1.90
CA ASP A 363 13.53 38.91 -3.09
C ASP A 363 12.02 38.73 -3.09
N CYS A 364 11.45 38.36 -1.93
CA CYS A 364 9.97 38.24 -1.77
C CYS A 364 9.31 39.61 -2.01
N GLN A 365 9.83 40.69 -1.43
CA GLN A 365 9.26 42.03 -1.61
C GLN A 365 9.41 42.52 -3.05
N ALA A 366 10.53 42.21 -3.73
CA ALA A 366 10.71 42.52 -5.15
C ALA A 366 9.69 41.75 -6.02
N ARG A 367 9.50 40.44 -5.76
CA ARG A 367 8.53 39.60 -6.47
C ARG A 367 7.10 40.09 -6.28
N MET A 368 6.73 40.44 -5.05
CA MET A 368 5.42 41.02 -4.75
C MET A 368 5.19 42.32 -5.54
N LYS A 369 6.19 43.22 -5.61
CA LYS A 369 6.13 44.46 -6.38
C LYS A 369 5.99 44.18 -7.88
N GLU A 370 6.76 43.26 -8.42
CA GLU A 370 6.76 42.86 -9.84
C GLU A 370 5.37 42.39 -10.28
N HIS A 371 4.71 41.56 -9.46
CA HIS A 371 3.40 40.97 -9.77
C HIS A 371 2.22 41.75 -9.18
N GLY A 372 2.45 42.89 -8.54
CA GLY A 372 1.40 43.74 -7.96
C GLY A 372 0.69 43.11 -6.75
N LEU A 373 1.34 42.14 -6.07
CA LEU A 373 0.84 41.45 -4.90
C LEU A 373 0.97 42.34 -3.66
N LYS A 374 -0.02 42.27 -2.77
CA LYS A 374 -0.11 43.21 -1.63
C LYS A 374 0.21 42.52 -0.30
N THR A 375 0.05 41.20 -0.21
CA THR A 375 0.26 40.42 1.03
C THR A 375 1.11 39.19 0.77
N GLU A 376 1.70 38.65 1.82
CA GLU A 376 2.46 37.40 1.78
C GLU A 376 1.57 36.17 1.47
N GLU A 377 0.27 36.24 1.72
CA GLU A 377 -0.74 35.27 1.34
C GLU A 377 -0.95 35.27 -0.19
N GLU A 378 -1.03 36.45 -0.79
CA GLU A 378 -1.09 36.59 -2.26
C GLU A 378 0.19 36.07 -2.93
N LEU A 379 1.36 36.28 -2.31
CA LEU A 379 2.63 35.70 -2.76
C LEU A 379 2.62 34.18 -2.64
N GLN A 380 2.02 33.62 -1.57
CA GLN A 380 1.82 32.17 -1.44
C GLN A 380 0.93 31.63 -2.55
N ALA A 381 -0.19 32.27 -2.81
CA ALA A 381 -1.11 31.86 -3.88
C ALA A 381 -0.41 31.92 -5.25
N TRP A 382 0.36 32.97 -5.51
CA TRP A 382 1.15 33.10 -6.75
C TRP A 382 2.19 31.98 -6.90
N PHE A 383 2.85 31.58 -5.81
CA PHE A 383 3.85 30.51 -5.85
C PHE A 383 3.23 29.15 -6.20
N ILE A 384 2.01 28.89 -5.76
CA ILE A 384 1.30 27.62 -6.00
C ILE A 384 0.75 27.55 -7.45
N HIS A 385 0.49 28.68 -8.09
CA HIS A 385 0.01 28.76 -9.47
C HIS A 385 1.15 28.72 -10.50
#